data_d54e0b76501f6332b0262a7fe76b7ecf
#
_entry.id   d54e0b76501f6332b0262a7fe76b7ecf
#
_cell.length_a   1.000
_cell.length_b   1.000
_cell.length_c   1.000
_cell.angle_alpha   90.00
_cell.angle_beta   90.00
_cell.angle_gamma   90.00
#
_symmetry.space_group_name_H-M   'P 1'
#
loop_
_entity.id
_entity.type
_entity.pdbx_description
1 polymer ?
#
loop_
_entity_poly.entity_id
_entity_poly.type
_entity_poly.pdbx_seq_one_letter_code
_entity_poly.pdbx_strand_id
1 'polypeptide(L)'
;MNETEAQIQKRLAVYLDRLNLLWTATANGGKRDKRTASALKSQGVKKGVPDILIFTPPPVGGSVGFAIELKVDATETRRKGRVSEHQRIWLQELRANHWRAEVAYGYTHAIELLTKAGYTHDE
;
A
#
# COMPACT_ATOMS: atom_id res chain seq x y z
N MET A 1 -22.27 -5.67 -2.84
CA MET A 1 -21.54 -5.82 -1.56
C MET A 1 -20.24 -5.02 -1.62
N ASN A 2 -19.93 -4.27 -0.56
CA ASN A 2 -18.71 -3.44 -0.53
C ASN A 2 -17.48 -4.29 -0.26
N GLU A 3 -16.47 -4.12 -1.10
CA GLU A 3 -15.18 -4.80 -0.92
C GLU A 3 -14.40 -4.16 0.25
N THR A 4 -13.87 -4.98 1.15
CA THR A 4 -13.06 -4.51 2.26
C THR A 4 -11.61 -4.25 1.83
N GLU A 5 -10.83 -3.52 2.63
CA GLU A 5 -9.41 -3.33 2.36
C GLU A 5 -8.68 -4.68 2.25
N ALA A 6 -9.01 -5.62 3.13
CA ALA A 6 -8.40 -6.95 3.10
C ALA A 6 -8.70 -7.69 1.79
N GLN A 7 -9.92 -7.58 1.29
CA GLN A 7 -10.30 -8.19 0.01
C GLN A 7 -9.57 -7.54 -1.16
N ILE A 8 -9.48 -6.21 -1.17
CA ILE A 8 -8.72 -5.46 -2.17
C ILE A 8 -7.26 -5.91 -2.15
N GLN A 9 -6.68 -6.02 -0.97
CA GLN A 9 -5.29 -6.41 -0.81
C GLN A 9 -5.02 -7.82 -1.34
N LYS A 10 -5.92 -8.77 -1.09
CA LYS A 10 -5.79 -10.14 -1.61
C LYS A 10 -5.77 -10.18 -3.14
N ARG A 11 -6.67 -9.42 -3.76
CA ARG A 11 -6.71 -9.32 -5.23
C ARG A 11 -5.44 -8.71 -5.78
N LEU A 12 -4.99 -7.64 -5.14
CA LEU A 12 -3.80 -6.91 -5.56
C LEU A 12 -2.54 -7.78 -5.40
N ALA A 13 -2.46 -8.58 -4.34
CA ALA A 13 -1.34 -9.50 -4.12
C ALA A 13 -1.20 -10.49 -5.28
N VAL A 14 -2.32 -11.06 -5.75
CA VAL A 14 -2.31 -11.95 -6.92
C VAL A 14 -1.78 -11.23 -8.15
N TYR A 15 -2.24 -10.01 -8.38
CA TYR A 15 -1.80 -9.21 -9.52
C TYR A 15 -0.30 -8.90 -9.46
N LEU A 16 0.20 -8.47 -8.30
CA LEU A 16 1.61 -8.13 -8.12
C LEU A 16 2.52 -9.34 -8.30
N ASP A 17 2.09 -10.51 -7.82
CA ASP A 17 2.85 -11.74 -8.03
C ASP A 17 2.96 -12.10 -9.51
N ARG A 18 1.91 -11.85 -10.29
CA ARG A 18 1.93 -12.09 -11.74
C ARG A 18 2.90 -11.16 -12.47
N LEU A 19 3.16 -9.98 -11.91
CA LEU A 19 4.11 -9.03 -12.48
C LEU A 19 5.56 -9.38 -12.17
N ASN A 20 5.82 -10.39 -11.35
CA ASN A 20 7.16 -10.82 -10.93
C ASN A 20 7.97 -9.70 -10.28
N LEU A 21 7.32 -8.88 -9.47
CA LEU A 21 7.98 -7.79 -8.76
C LEU A 21 8.54 -8.26 -7.43
N LEU A 22 9.61 -7.63 -6.97
CA LEU A 22 10.06 -7.80 -5.60
C LEU A 22 9.22 -6.87 -4.73
N TRP A 23 8.32 -7.44 -3.96
CA TRP A 23 7.37 -6.68 -3.15
C TRP A 23 6.98 -7.44 -1.91
N THR A 24 6.41 -6.73 -0.95
CA THR A 24 5.81 -7.34 0.23
C THR A 24 4.64 -6.50 0.72
N ALA A 25 3.71 -7.14 1.41
CA ALA A 25 2.73 -6.45 2.21
C ALA A 25 3.32 -6.19 3.59
N THR A 26 2.84 -5.14 4.25
CA THR A 26 3.23 -4.84 5.62
C THR A 26 2.13 -5.32 6.57
N ALA A 27 2.52 -5.82 7.73
CA ALA A 27 1.56 -6.34 8.71
C ALA A 27 1.07 -5.24 9.64
N ASN A 28 0.55 -4.14 9.09
CA ASN A 28 0.09 -3.00 9.86
C ASN A 28 -1.36 -3.12 10.33
N GLY A 29 -2.12 -4.02 9.73
CA GLY A 29 -3.51 -4.21 10.07
C GLY A 29 -3.69 -5.24 11.18
N GLY A 30 -4.85 -5.25 11.76
CA GLY A 30 -5.21 -6.21 12.77
C GLY A 30 -5.02 -5.69 14.18
N LYS A 31 -5.88 -6.17 15.06
CA LYS A 31 -5.83 -5.84 16.47
C LYS A 31 -4.73 -6.63 17.15
N ARG A 32 -3.89 -5.95 17.88
CA ARG A 32 -2.85 -6.57 18.69
C ARG A 32 -3.05 -6.11 20.13
N ASP A 33 -2.79 -7.00 21.09
CA ASP A 33 -2.83 -6.60 22.48
C ASP A 33 -1.68 -5.63 22.79
N LYS A 34 -1.76 -4.96 23.91
CA LYS A 34 -0.78 -3.95 24.32
C LYS A 34 0.63 -4.51 24.44
N ARG A 35 0.76 -5.74 24.95
CA ARG A 35 2.06 -6.39 25.14
C ARG A 35 2.73 -6.69 23.80
N THR A 36 1.98 -7.28 22.86
CA THR A 36 2.47 -7.58 21.53
C THR A 36 2.85 -6.30 20.79
N ALA A 37 2.01 -5.27 20.83
CA ALA A 37 2.28 -3.99 20.20
C ALA A 37 3.53 -3.33 20.77
N SER A 38 3.72 -3.36 22.08
CA SER A 38 4.88 -2.80 22.75
C SER A 38 6.16 -3.54 22.36
N ALA A 39 6.11 -4.88 22.33
CA ALA A 39 7.24 -5.70 21.92
C ALA A 39 7.64 -5.41 20.46
N LEU A 40 6.68 -5.32 19.56
CA LEU A 40 6.92 -5.02 18.16
C LEU A 40 7.53 -3.62 17.99
N LYS A 41 6.99 -2.64 18.72
CA LYS A 41 7.50 -1.27 18.70
C LYS A 41 8.98 -1.23 19.12
N SER A 42 9.33 -1.95 20.19
CA SER A 42 10.73 -1.99 20.65
C SER A 42 11.66 -2.66 19.64
N GLN A 43 11.12 -3.52 18.78
CA GLN A 43 11.87 -4.18 17.71
C GLN A 43 11.96 -3.32 16.44
N GLY A 44 11.36 -2.14 16.43
CA GLY A 44 11.43 -1.23 15.29
C GLY A 44 10.21 -1.21 14.38
N VAL A 45 9.14 -1.90 14.73
CA VAL A 45 7.90 -1.86 13.96
C VAL A 45 7.24 -0.50 14.14
N LYS A 46 6.91 0.14 13.03
CA LYS A 46 6.34 1.50 13.01
C LYS A 46 4.87 1.46 12.59
N LYS A 47 4.09 2.39 13.11
CA LYS A 47 2.71 2.61 12.68
C LYS A 47 2.66 3.42 11.40
N GLY A 48 1.68 3.11 10.56
CA GLY A 48 1.38 3.94 9.40
C GLY A 48 2.18 3.63 8.14
N VAL A 49 3.04 2.62 8.18
CA VAL A 49 3.74 2.18 6.97
C VAL A 49 2.71 1.75 5.92
N PRO A 50 2.85 2.16 4.65
CA PRO A 50 1.91 1.74 3.61
C PRO A 50 1.73 0.24 3.52
N ASP A 51 0.56 -0.20 3.12
CA ASP A 51 0.18 -1.62 3.10
C ASP A 51 1.05 -2.46 2.18
N ILE A 52 1.56 -1.87 1.11
CA ILE A 52 2.33 -2.57 0.08
C ILE A 52 3.60 -1.79 -0.22
N LEU A 53 4.73 -2.49 -0.21
CA LEU A 53 6.02 -1.93 -0.60
C LEU A 53 6.57 -2.73 -1.78
N ILE A 54 6.83 -2.04 -2.89
CA ILE A 54 7.40 -2.64 -4.10
C ILE A 54 8.83 -2.14 -4.25
N PHE A 55 9.77 -3.06 -4.15
CA PHE A 55 11.21 -2.74 -4.21
C PHE A 55 11.75 -2.70 -5.62
N THR A 56 11.10 -3.40 -6.57
CA THR A 56 11.42 -3.26 -7.99
C THR A 56 11.10 -1.81 -8.39
N PRO A 57 12.10 -1.02 -8.83
CA PRO A 57 11.84 0.38 -9.15
C PRO A 57 10.78 0.52 -10.24
N PRO A 58 9.88 1.50 -10.09
CA PRO A 58 8.90 1.76 -11.16
C PRO A 58 9.63 2.15 -12.45
N PRO A 59 9.26 1.56 -13.58
CA PRO A 59 9.91 1.87 -14.86
C PRO A 59 9.78 3.32 -15.30
N VAL A 60 8.76 4.02 -14.81
CA VAL A 60 8.50 5.42 -15.18
C VAL A 60 8.74 6.31 -13.95
N GLY A 61 9.44 7.41 -14.14
CA GLY A 61 9.55 8.51 -13.16
C GLY A 61 10.83 8.52 -12.32
N GLY A 62 11.66 7.48 -12.39
CA GLY A 62 12.96 7.48 -11.70
C GLY A 62 12.94 7.26 -10.20
N SER A 63 11.80 6.87 -9.61
CA SER A 63 11.74 6.54 -8.19
C SER A 63 12.46 5.21 -7.91
N VAL A 64 12.94 5.04 -6.67
CA VAL A 64 13.68 3.84 -6.29
C VAL A 64 12.78 2.71 -5.81
N GLY A 65 11.52 2.99 -5.52
CA GLY A 65 10.52 2.02 -5.10
C GLY A 65 9.14 2.62 -5.17
N PHE A 66 8.13 1.81 -4.93
CA PHE A 66 6.72 2.23 -5.00
C PHE A 66 5.97 1.71 -3.77
N ALA A 67 5.31 2.60 -3.06
CA ALA A 67 4.52 2.25 -1.88
C ALA A 67 3.04 2.56 -2.15
N ILE A 68 2.15 1.68 -1.71
CA ILE A 68 0.71 1.86 -1.85
C ILE A 68 0.04 1.73 -0.49
N GLU A 69 -0.70 2.77 -0.10
CA GLU A 69 -1.61 2.75 1.02
C GLU A 69 -3.01 2.47 0.48
N LEU A 70 -3.62 1.36 0.91
CA LEU A 70 -4.94 0.96 0.43
C LEU A 70 -6.04 1.57 1.28
N LYS A 71 -7.03 2.15 0.62
CA LYS A 71 -8.24 2.66 1.26
C LYS A 71 -9.45 2.18 0.46
N VAL A 72 -10.59 2.07 1.14
CA VAL A 72 -11.85 1.78 0.47
C VAL A 72 -12.32 3.03 -0.25
N ASP A 73 -12.91 2.84 -1.44
CA ASP A 73 -13.54 3.93 -2.17
C ASP A 73 -14.96 4.16 -1.66
N ALA A 74 -15.50 5.33 -1.95
CA ALA A 74 -16.88 5.65 -1.62
C ALA A 74 -17.84 4.78 -2.44
N THR A 75 -18.92 4.39 -1.80
CA THR A 75 -20.03 3.69 -2.46
C THR A 75 -21.33 4.37 -2.05
N GLU A 76 -22.46 3.87 -2.54
CA GLU A 76 -23.78 4.38 -2.14
C GLU A 76 -24.02 4.25 -0.63
N THR A 77 -23.38 3.26 0.00
CA THR A 77 -23.61 2.93 1.42
C THR A 77 -22.37 3.15 2.29
N ARG A 78 -21.27 3.64 1.73
CA ARG A 78 -19.99 3.73 2.46
C ARG A 78 -19.23 5.00 2.06
N ARG A 79 -18.65 5.65 3.06
CA ARG A 79 -17.75 6.78 2.83
C ARG A 79 -16.38 6.27 2.38
N LYS A 80 -15.68 7.12 1.62
CA LYS A 80 -14.28 6.93 1.25
C LYS A 80 -13.42 6.80 2.51
N GLY A 81 -12.47 5.86 2.52
CA GLY A 81 -11.54 5.70 3.62
C GLY A 81 -10.63 6.92 3.79
N ARG A 82 -10.11 7.13 4.99
CA ARG A 82 -9.30 8.31 5.34
C ARG A 82 -7.88 7.90 5.70
N VAL A 83 -6.93 8.67 5.20
CA VAL A 83 -5.51 8.52 5.54
C VAL A 83 -5.30 9.08 6.95
N SER A 84 -4.70 8.29 7.83
CA SER A 84 -4.37 8.74 9.18
C SER A 84 -3.14 9.66 9.16
N GLU A 85 -2.90 10.36 10.27
CA GLU A 85 -1.71 11.20 10.43
C GLU A 85 -0.41 10.40 10.27
N HIS A 86 -0.33 9.23 10.91
CA HIS A 86 0.85 8.36 10.78
C HIS A 86 1.08 7.92 9.35
N GLN A 87 0.01 7.55 8.63
CA GLN A 87 0.09 7.15 7.23
C GLN A 87 0.55 8.31 6.35
N ARG A 88 0.01 9.50 6.58
CA ARG A 88 0.40 10.71 5.83
C ARG A 88 1.89 11.02 5.99
N ILE A 89 2.40 10.92 7.22
CA ILE A 89 3.82 11.16 7.50
C ILE A 89 4.69 10.14 6.75
N TRP A 90 4.32 8.87 6.77
CA TRP A 90 5.06 7.83 6.05
C TRP A 90 5.11 8.08 4.55
N LEU A 91 3.97 8.49 3.96
CA LEU A 91 3.94 8.79 2.54
C LEU A 91 4.88 9.95 2.19
N GLN A 92 4.88 11.00 3.02
CA GLN A 92 5.79 12.14 2.82
C GLN A 92 7.25 11.75 2.96
N GLU A 93 7.59 10.96 3.98
CA GLU A 93 8.96 10.52 4.23
C GLU A 93 9.47 9.60 3.12
N LEU A 94 8.64 8.72 2.63
CA LEU A 94 9.00 7.86 1.50
C LEU A 94 9.30 8.70 0.25
N ARG A 95 8.46 9.69 -0.04
CA ARG A 95 8.69 10.60 -1.18
C ARG A 95 9.99 11.37 -1.02
N ALA A 96 10.31 11.82 0.20
CA ALA A 96 11.57 12.50 0.50
C ALA A 96 12.78 11.58 0.31
N ASN A 97 12.57 10.27 0.37
CA ASN A 97 13.60 9.25 0.17
C ASN A 97 13.55 8.63 -1.24
N HIS A 98 12.99 9.36 -2.20
CA HIS A 98 12.96 9.01 -3.62
C HIS A 98 12.02 7.85 -3.98
N TRP A 99 11.09 7.51 -3.09
CA TRP A 99 10.01 6.58 -3.39
C TRP A 99 8.84 7.30 -4.03
N ARG A 100 8.15 6.61 -4.91
CA ARG A 100 6.80 7.00 -5.28
C ARG A 100 5.87 6.38 -4.25
N ALA A 101 5.00 7.18 -3.64
CA ALA A 101 4.11 6.72 -2.58
C ALA A 101 2.71 7.27 -2.85
N GLU A 102 1.75 6.39 -2.95
CA GLU A 102 0.40 6.72 -3.40
C GLU A 102 -0.65 6.10 -2.51
N VAL A 103 -1.81 6.76 -2.41
CA VAL A 103 -3.01 6.21 -1.79
C VAL A 103 -3.90 5.67 -2.91
N ALA A 104 -4.28 4.41 -2.82
CA ALA A 104 -5.17 3.79 -3.79
C ALA A 104 -6.54 3.55 -3.16
N TYR A 105 -7.56 4.09 -3.79
CA TYR A 105 -8.94 3.96 -3.34
C TYR A 105 -9.64 2.88 -4.14
N GLY A 106 -9.50 1.64 -3.68
CA GLY A 106 -10.06 0.47 -4.35
C GLY A 106 -9.09 -0.19 -5.32
N TYR A 107 -9.47 -1.37 -5.79
CA TYR A 107 -8.63 -2.20 -6.64
C TYR A 107 -8.32 -1.55 -7.99
N THR A 108 -9.36 -1.04 -8.67
CA THR A 108 -9.19 -0.43 -10.00
C THR A 108 -8.23 0.76 -9.95
N HIS A 109 -8.34 1.61 -8.92
CA HIS A 109 -7.45 2.74 -8.74
C HIS A 109 -6.00 2.28 -8.52
N ALA A 110 -5.81 1.21 -7.74
CA ALA A 110 -4.48 0.64 -7.52
C ALA A 110 -3.85 0.17 -8.84
N ILE A 111 -4.62 -0.51 -9.67
CA ILE A 111 -4.15 -0.97 -10.99
C ILE A 111 -3.79 0.21 -11.89
N GLU A 112 -4.59 1.26 -11.89
CA GLU A 112 -4.31 2.48 -12.66
C GLU A 112 -2.98 3.12 -12.25
N LEU A 113 -2.73 3.21 -10.94
CA LEU A 113 -1.49 3.77 -10.40
C LEU A 113 -0.28 2.93 -10.80
N LEU A 114 -0.40 1.61 -10.73
CA LEU A 114 0.66 0.69 -11.15
C LEU A 114 0.95 0.81 -12.64
N THR A 115 -0.09 0.89 -13.45
CA THR A 115 0.04 1.04 -14.91
C THR A 115 0.75 2.36 -15.25
N LYS A 116 0.36 3.46 -14.62
CA LYS A 116 1.01 4.76 -14.82
C LYS A 116 2.47 4.76 -14.40
N ALA A 117 2.81 3.96 -13.39
CA ALA A 117 4.20 3.82 -12.94
C ALA A 117 5.03 2.93 -13.86
N GLY A 118 4.40 2.27 -14.83
CA GLY A 118 5.07 1.43 -15.81
C GLY A 118 5.09 -0.05 -15.44
N TYR A 119 4.44 -0.46 -14.37
CA TYR A 119 4.33 -1.87 -14.01
C TYR A 119 3.20 -2.50 -14.82
N THR A 120 3.56 -3.18 -15.88
CA THR A 120 2.59 -3.81 -16.77
C THR A 120 2.96 -5.27 -16.99
N HIS A 121 1.97 -6.07 -17.39
CA HIS A 121 2.24 -7.41 -17.85
C HIS A 121 2.96 -7.35 -19.19
N ASP A 122 4.00 -8.15 -19.34
CA ASP A 122 4.56 -8.46 -20.65
C ASP A 122 3.66 -9.52 -21.28
N GLU A 123 3.18 -9.21 -22.46
CA GLU A 123 2.41 -10.17 -23.25
C GLU A 123 3.33 -11.02 -24.12
#